data_98d532e0a380d45cd65183cf41308401
#
_entry.id   98d532e0a380d45cd65183cf41308401
#
_cell.length_a   1.000
_cell.length_b   1.000
_cell.length_c   1.000
_cell.angle_alpha   90.00
_cell.angle_beta   90.00
_cell.angle_gamma   90.00
#
_symmetry.space_group_name_H-M   'P 1'
#
loop_
_entity.id
_entity.type
_entity.pdbx_description
1 polymer ?
#
loop_
_entity_poly.entity_id
_entity_poly.type
_entity_poly.pdbx_seq_one_letter_code
_entity_poly.pdbx_strand_id
1 'polypeptide(L)'
;MNLIWLLLRASRIQVAIAILTGLISGGTSARLIALINSAVSGNYTQDLATQFPILALVVLISSVVSQVLLIKLSQNAVYKLRLGLSDGILYSPLRHLEELGTSKLLATLTEDVSTLSSTVYAIPFICVDIAVIVGCLAYMLWLSGTVFAFTIGFLMMGVGSVQILISRADYFLKLARSEQDNLFQHFRAITDGVKELKLNATRRQDFFTEDLQVSAAKSRNQNSAALFTYSVSTGWGNLLFFILIGLLLFTVPQFISIAPSVLSAYVLTLTYMMLPMQSILDKLQQL
;
A
#
# COMPACT_ATOMS: atom_id res chain seq x y z
N MET A 1 19.75 -7.15 0.54
CA MET A 1 19.88 -6.70 1.96
C MET A 1 18.47 -6.31 2.39
N ASN A 2 17.91 -6.92 3.43
CA ASN A 2 16.50 -6.67 3.78
C ASN A 2 16.33 -5.23 4.23
N LEU A 3 15.53 -4.45 3.48
CA LEU A 3 15.18 -3.04 3.77
C LEU A 3 14.71 -2.85 5.22
N ILE A 4 13.91 -3.81 5.72
CA ILE A 4 13.45 -3.86 7.11
C ILE A 4 14.62 -3.92 8.09
N TRP A 5 15.66 -4.69 7.78
CA TRP A 5 16.85 -4.80 8.62
C TRP A 5 17.67 -3.49 8.64
N LEU A 6 17.72 -2.78 7.52
CA LEU A 6 18.37 -1.46 7.41
C LEU A 6 17.64 -0.40 8.25
N LEU A 7 16.31 -0.39 8.23
CA LEU A 7 15.49 0.48 9.08
C LEU A 7 15.66 0.17 10.57
N LEU A 8 15.64 -1.12 10.95
CA LEU A 8 15.85 -1.56 12.32
C LEU A 8 17.26 -1.19 12.84
N ARG A 9 18.27 -1.22 11.99
CA ARG A 9 19.65 -0.86 12.35
C ARG A 9 19.84 0.65 12.47
N ALA A 10 19.04 1.46 11.75
CA ALA A 10 19.17 2.91 11.74
C ALA A 10 18.78 3.56 13.08
N SER A 11 17.72 3.07 13.75
CA SER A 11 17.34 3.52 15.10
C SER A 11 16.28 2.60 15.73
N ARG A 12 16.71 1.61 16.50
CA ARG A 12 15.84 0.65 17.22
C ARG A 12 14.83 1.36 18.13
N ILE A 13 15.24 2.45 18.79
CA ILE A 13 14.39 3.20 19.73
C ILE A 13 13.25 3.89 18.97
N GLN A 14 13.53 4.52 17.82
CA GLN A 14 12.51 5.22 17.04
C GLN A 14 11.49 4.26 16.44
N VAL A 15 11.94 3.07 16.00
CA VAL A 15 11.04 2.00 15.53
C VAL A 15 10.14 1.51 16.66
N ALA A 16 10.71 1.25 17.85
CA ALA A 16 9.92 0.80 19.00
C ALA A 16 8.87 1.85 19.44
N ILE A 17 9.26 3.13 19.49
CA ILE A 17 8.31 4.22 19.81
C ILE A 17 7.22 4.32 18.74
N ALA A 18 7.56 4.21 17.47
CA ALA A 18 6.60 4.27 16.38
C ALA A 18 5.60 3.11 16.42
N ILE A 19 6.06 1.88 16.72
CA ILE A 19 5.19 0.72 16.89
C ILE A 19 4.27 0.92 18.11
N LEU A 20 4.82 1.37 19.24
CA LEU A 20 4.02 1.62 20.46
C LEU A 20 2.95 2.70 20.22
N THR A 21 3.31 3.81 19.59
CA THR A 21 2.34 4.88 19.26
C THR A 21 1.31 4.42 18.24
N GLY A 22 1.69 3.57 17.28
CA GLY A 22 0.76 2.92 16.34
C GLY A 22 -0.24 1.99 17.04
N LEU A 23 0.24 1.16 17.98
CA LEU A 23 -0.63 0.30 18.78
C LEU A 23 -1.58 1.10 19.68
N ILE A 24 -1.11 2.19 20.29
CA ILE A 24 -1.96 3.11 21.06
C ILE A 24 -3.03 3.71 20.14
N SER A 25 -2.66 4.15 18.95
CA SER A 25 -3.60 4.69 17.95
C SER A 25 -4.65 3.67 17.55
N GLY A 26 -4.25 2.42 17.27
CA GLY A 26 -5.18 1.33 16.93
C GLY A 26 -6.14 0.98 18.07
N GLY A 27 -5.61 0.84 19.29
CA GLY A 27 -6.41 0.54 20.47
C GLY A 27 -7.39 1.67 20.86
N THR A 28 -6.94 2.92 20.77
CA THR A 28 -7.82 4.09 21.02
C THR A 28 -8.87 4.26 19.93
N SER A 29 -8.57 3.95 18.67
CA SER A 29 -9.55 3.93 17.59
C SER A 29 -10.63 2.87 17.80
N ALA A 30 -10.25 1.65 18.22
CA ALA A 30 -11.20 0.60 18.57
C ALA A 30 -12.12 1.03 19.74
N ARG A 31 -11.56 1.69 20.75
CA ARG A 31 -12.35 2.23 21.87
C ARG A 31 -13.29 3.37 21.44
N LEU A 32 -12.86 4.20 20.52
CA LEU A 32 -13.69 5.27 19.94
C LEU A 32 -14.88 4.68 19.18
N ILE A 33 -14.68 3.61 18.40
CA ILE A 33 -15.77 2.86 17.76
C ILE A 33 -16.73 2.28 18.80
N ALA A 34 -16.19 1.73 19.90
CA ALA A 34 -17.00 1.21 20.99
C ALA A 34 -17.89 2.28 21.64
N LEU A 35 -17.37 3.50 21.83
CA LEU A 35 -18.14 4.64 22.33
C LEU A 35 -19.23 5.07 21.35
N ILE A 36 -18.92 5.17 20.05
CA ILE A 36 -19.91 5.46 19.01
C ILE A 36 -21.01 4.41 19.03
N ASN A 37 -20.65 3.13 19.10
CA ASN A 37 -21.62 2.06 19.19
C ASN A 37 -22.52 2.15 20.42
N SER A 38 -21.97 2.47 21.59
CA SER A 38 -22.75 2.69 22.81
C SER A 38 -23.74 3.82 22.67
N ALA A 39 -23.34 4.93 22.06
CA ALA A 39 -24.21 6.06 21.79
C ALA A 39 -25.33 5.72 20.78
N VAL A 40 -25.02 5.00 19.72
CA VAL A 40 -25.98 4.55 18.70
C VAL A 40 -26.98 3.53 19.29
N SER A 41 -26.54 2.69 20.23
CA SER A 41 -27.37 1.71 20.92
C SER A 41 -28.29 2.30 22.01
N GLY A 42 -28.35 3.63 22.14
CA GLY A 42 -29.24 4.32 23.07
C GLY A 42 -28.71 4.45 24.50
N ASN A 43 -27.50 3.97 24.81
CA ASN A 43 -26.86 4.11 26.10
C ASN A 43 -26.14 5.47 26.20
N TYR A 44 -26.90 6.55 26.13
CA TYR A 44 -26.35 7.90 26.20
C TYR A 44 -26.15 8.33 27.66
N THR A 45 -24.89 8.49 28.06
CA THR A 45 -24.51 9.06 29.36
C THR A 45 -23.66 10.32 29.12
N GLN A 46 -23.79 11.31 30.04
CA GLN A 46 -23.03 12.56 29.93
C GLN A 46 -21.50 12.31 29.95
N ASP A 47 -21.06 11.23 30.60
CA ASP A 47 -19.68 10.79 30.63
C ASP A 47 -19.17 10.34 29.24
N LEU A 48 -20.02 9.73 28.41
CA LEU A 48 -19.67 9.33 27.05
C LEU A 48 -19.43 10.56 26.17
N ALA A 49 -20.24 11.62 26.35
CA ALA A 49 -20.11 12.87 25.60
C ALA A 49 -18.79 13.60 25.90
N THR A 50 -18.29 13.49 27.13
CA THR A 50 -17.02 14.10 27.54
C THR A 50 -15.80 13.24 27.16
N GLN A 51 -15.93 11.93 27.20
CA GLN A 51 -14.84 10.99 26.81
C GLN A 51 -14.57 10.98 25.30
N PHE A 52 -15.60 11.16 24.48
CA PHE A 52 -15.48 11.13 23.02
C PHE A 52 -14.45 12.14 22.46
N PRO A 53 -14.54 13.46 22.74
CA PRO A 53 -13.58 14.42 22.19
C PRO A 53 -12.16 14.20 22.73
N ILE A 54 -12.02 13.74 23.98
CA ILE A 54 -10.71 13.42 24.56
C ILE A 54 -10.08 12.24 23.81
N LEU A 55 -10.83 11.16 23.60
CA LEU A 55 -10.34 10.00 22.85
C LEU A 55 -10.06 10.34 21.38
N ALA A 56 -10.91 11.14 20.73
CA ALA A 56 -10.70 11.59 19.37
C ALA A 56 -9.37 12.38 19.25
N LEU A 57 -9.10 13.23 20.24
CA LEU A 57 -7.86 14.01 20.29
C LEU A 57 -6.63 13.11 20.55
N VAL A 58 -6.76 12.10 21.40
CA VAL A 58 -5.72 11.10 21.64
C VAL A 58 -5.44 10.28 20.36
N VAL A 59 -6.46 9.85 19.63
CA VAL A 59 -6.31 9.16 18.34
C VAL A 59 -5.57 10.04 17.34
N LEU A 60 -5.97 11.30 17.21
CA LEU A 60 -5.35 12.24 16.30
C LEU A 60 -3.88 12.46 16.65
N ILE A 61 -3.57 12.77 17.91
CA ILE A 61 -2.19 13.02 18.34
C ILE A 61 -1.33 11.77 18.19
N SER A 62 -1.80 10.60 18.65
CA SER A 62 -1.02 9.36 18.57
C SER A 62 -0.78 8.92 17.12
N SER A 63 -1.76 9.07 16.25
CA SER A 63 -1.64 8.77 14.81
C SER A 63 -0.63 9.70 14.14
N VAL A 64 -0.77 11.01 14.34
CA VAL A 64 0.15 12.00 13.75
C VAL A 64 1.58 11.81 14.27
N VAL A 65 1.76 11.62 15.58
CA VAL A 65 3.09 11.39 16.17
C VAL A 65 3.72 10.13 15.60
N SER A 66 2.96 9.02 15.53
CA SER A 66 3.44 7.77 14.93
C SER A 66 3.89 7.98 13.49
N GLN A 67 3.05 8.60 12.65
CA GLN A 67 3.36 8.86 11.24
C GLN A 67 4.59 9.76 11.09
N VAL A 68 4.67 10.86 11.83
CA VAL A 68 5.81 11.78 11.75
C VAL A 68 7.12 11.10 12.16
N LEU A 69 7.11 10.28 13.22
CA LEU A 69 8.29 9.53 13.64
C LEU A 69 8.75 8.53 12.57
N LEU A 70 7.80 7.79 11.98
CA LEU A 70 8.08 6.81 10.94
C LEU A 70 8.56 7.49 9.64
N ILE A 71 7.97 8.64 9.27
CA ILE A 71 8.41 9.44 8.11
C ILE A 71 9.85 9.92 8.33
N LYS A 72 10.17 10.47 9.52
CA LYS A 72 11.55 10.90 9.84
C LYS A 72 12.53 9.73 9.78
N LEU A 73 12.14 8.56 10.29
CA LEU A 73 12.94 7.34 10.23
C LEU A 73 13.22 6.93 8.78
N SER A 74 12.16 6.90 7.96
CA SER A 74 12.21 6.59 6.53
C SER A 74 13.15 7.55 5.78
N GLN A 75 12.98 8.86 5.96
CA GLN A 75 13.82 9.87 5.31
C GLN A 75 15.29 9.79 5.75
N ASN A 76 15.55 9.51 7.03
CA ASN A 76 16.92 9.29 7.51
C ASN A 76 17.55 8.02 6.91
N ALA A 77 16.77 6.97 6.68
CA ALA A 77 17.27 5.75 6.03
C ALA A 77 17.64 6.02 4.57
N VAL A 78 16.80 6.76 3.84
CA VAL A 78 17.07 7.19 2.45
C VAL A 78 18.31 8.08 2.39
N TYR A 79 18.42 9.05 3.29
CA TYR A 79 19.60 9.92 3.39
C TYR A 79 20.89 9.10 3.58
N LYS A 80 20.89 8.18 4.55
CA LYS A 80 22.06 7.30 4.80
C LYS A 80 22.36 6.39 3.62
N LEU A 81 21.33 5.90 2.92
CA LEU A 81 21.49 5.08 1.73
C LEU A 81 22.18 5.88 0.61
N ARG A 82 21.69 7.10 0.34
CA ARG A 82 22.29 7.99 -0.66
C ARG A 82 23.77 8.28 -0.37
N LEU A 83 24.07 8.66 0.87
CA LEU A 83 25.45 8.91 1.27
C LEU A 83 26.31 7.65 1.17
N GLY A 84 25.81 6.51 1.63
CA GLY A 84 26.55 5.24 1.57
C GLY A 84 26.81 4.77 0.14
N LEU A 85 25.87 4.97 -0.79
CA LEU A 85 26.08 4.68 -2.21
C LEU A 85 27.08 5.65 -2.83
N SER A 86 26.97 6.94 -2.55
CA SER A 86 27.91 7.95 -3.04
C SER A 86 29.33 7.70 -2.51
N ASP A 87 29.46 7.39 -1.24
CA ASP A 87 30.73 7.03 -0.61
C ASP A 87 31.32 5.77 -1.24
N GLY A 88 30.51 4.72 -1.40
CA GLY A 88 30.92 3.49 -2.10
C GLY A 88 31.42 3.74 -3.52
N ILE A 89 30.78 4.64 -4.26
CA ILE A 89 31.21 5.01 -5.62
C ILE A 89 32.55 5.78 -5.57
N LEU A 90 32.66 6.76 -4.67
CA LEU A 90 33.86 7.60 -4.55
C LEU A 90 35.13 6.80 -4.17
N TYR A 91 34.97 5.74 -3.37
CA TYR A 91 36.09 4.88 -2.94
C TYR A 91 36.24 3.60 -3.79
N SER A 92 35.41 3.42 -4.82
CA SER A 92 35.53 2.27 -5.73
C SER A 92 36.69 2.44 -6.72
N PRO A 93 37.40 1.35 -7.08
CA PRO A 93 38.44 1.39 -8.09
C PRO A 93 37.90 1.93 -9.44
N LEU A 94 38.64 2.82 -10.08
CA LEU A 94 38.25 3.50 -11.33
C LEU A 94 37.83 2.50 -12.42
N ARG A 95 38.56 1.40 -12.55
CA ARG A 95 38.24 0.33 -13.50
C ARG A 95 36.82 -0.21 -13.37
N HIS A 96 36.34 -0.40 -12.13
CA HIS A 96 34.96 -0.87 -11.86
C HIS A 96 33.92 0.17 -12.27
N LEU A 97 34.23 1.47 -12.08
CA LEU A 97 33.32 2.56 -12.46
C LEU A 97 33.27 2.72 -13.98
N GLU A 98 34.39 2.53 -14.67
CA GLU A 98 34.46 2.54 -16.13
C GLU A 98 33.70 1.35 -16.75
N GLU A 99 33.81 0.15 -16.17
CA GLU A 99 33.07 -1.04 -16.60
C GLU A 99 31.55 -0.88 -16.41
N LEU A 100 31.10 -0.20 -15.34
CA LEU A 100 29.68 0.08 -15.10
C LEU A 100 29.12 1.19 -16.00
N GLY A 101 29.94 2.16 -16.34
CA GLY A 101 29.58 3.33 -17.15
C GLY A 101 28.76 4.40 -16.39
N THR A 102 28.98 5.65 -16.77
CA THR A 102 28.40 6.83 -16.09
C THR A 102 26.87 6.83 -16.09
N SER A 103 26.23 6.34 -17.16
CA SER A 103 24.77 6.29 -17.27
C SER A 103 24.15 5.37 -16.22
N LYS A 104 24.76 4.20 -15.94
CA LYS A 104 24.28 3.25 -14.96
C LYS A 104 24.49 3.75 -13.53
N LEU A 105 25.63 4.40 -13.27
CA LEU A 105 25.91 5.03 -11.97
C LEU A 105 24.91 6.15 -11.69
N LEU A 106 24.58 6.98 -12.67
CA LEU A 106 23.60 8.05 -12.52
C LEU A 106 22.20 7.48 -12.28
N ALA A 107 21.79 6.46 -13.06
CA ALA A 107 20.50 5.78 -12.86
C ALA A 107 20.37 5.21 -11.44
N THR A 108 21.42 4.55 -10.92
CA THR A 108 21.41 4.00 -9.56
C THR A 108 21.29 5.09 -8.51
N LEU A 109 22.01 6.21 -8.64
CA LEU A 109 21.96 7.33 -7.68
C LEU A 109 20.63 8.11 -7.72
N THR A 110 19.92 8.08 -8.85
CA THR A 110 18.68 8.85 -9.05
C THR A 110 17.45 7.95 -9.02
N GLU A 111 17.25 7.09 -10.01
CA GLU A 111 16.04 6.33 -10.23
C GLU A 111 15.89 5.16 -9.24
N ASP A 112 16.94 4.35 -9.06
CA ASP A 112 16.91 3.22 -8.11
C ASP A 112 16.72 3.72 -6.67
N VAL A 113 17.41 4.79 -6.28
CA VAL A 113 17.25 5.41 -4.95
C VAL A 113 15.87 6.03 -4.79
N SER A 114 15.29 6.63 -5.84
CA SER A 114 13.92 7.16 -5.81
C SER A 114 12.90 6.05 -5.59
N THR A 115 13.03 4.94 -6.30
CA THR A 115 12.16 3.77 -6.17
C THR A 115 12.27 3.15 -4.77
N LEU A 116 13.49 2.97 -4.26
CA LEU A 116 13.71 2.53 -2.88
C LEU A 116 13.14 3.53 -1.85
N SER A 117 13.23 4.82 -2.12
CA SER A 117 12.68 5.87 -1.26
C SER A 117 11.15 5.78 -1.15
N SER A 118 10.44 5.57 -2.26
CA SER A 118 8.98 5.40 -2.26
C SER A 118 8.55 4.15 -1.47
N THR A 119 9.28 3.05 -1.65
CA THR A 119 9.09 1.80 -0.90
C THR A 119 9.28 2.01 0.62
N VAL A 120 10.39 2.64 1.01
CA VAL A 120 10.69 2.94 2.43
C VAL A 120 9.65 3.90 3.01
N TYR A 121 9.12 4.83 2.22
CA TYR A 121 8.06 5.75 2.63
C TYR A 121 6.72 5.05 2.86
N ALA A 122 6.39 4.00 2.12
CA ALA A 122 5.14 3.25 2.27
C ALA A 122 5.08 2.45 3.60
N ILE A 123 6.21 1.94 4.09
CA ILE A 123 6.29 1.08 5.28
C ILE A 123 5.61 1.70 6.53
N PRO A 124 5.85 2.98 6.89
CA PRO A 124 5.20 3.62 8.03
C PRO A 124 3.69 3.54 8.00
N PHE A 125 3.10 3.83 6.86
CA PHE A 125 1.65 3.83 6.71
C PHE A 125 1.07 2.42 6.83
N ILE A 126 1.74 1.43 6.23
CA ILE A 126 1.36 0.02 6.35
C ILE A 126 1.40 -0.42 7.82
N CYS A 127 2.41 -0.02 8.59
CA CYS A 127 2.49 -0.35 10.01
C CYS A 127 1.32 0.23 10.82
N VAL A 128 0.94 1.48 10.56
CA VAL A 128 -0.21 2.11 11.22
C VAL A 128 -1.52 1.42 10.81
N ASP A 129 -1.71 1.17 9.52
CA ASP A 129 -2.89 0.49 9.00
C ASP A 129 -3.05 -0.92 9.61
N ILE A 130 -1.94 -1.69 9.71
CA ILE A 130 -1.94 -3.00 10.38
C ILE A 130 -2.31 -2.87 11.87
N ALA A 131 -1.77 -1.88 12.58
CA ALA A 131 -2.09 -1.66 13.99
C ALA A 131 -3.58 -1.37 14.21
N VAL A 132 -4.18 -0.57 13.31
CA VAL A 132 -5.62 -0.28 13.33
C VAL A 132 -6.44 -1.55 13.07
N ILE A 133 -6.09 -2.33 12.04
CA ILE A 133 -6.77 -3.59 11.72
C ILE A 133 -6.70 -4.56 12.90
N VAL A 134 -5.52 -4.74 13.50
CA VAL A 134 -5.35 -5.62 14.68
C VAL A 134 -6.21 -5.14 15.84
N GLY A 135 -6.26 -3.83 16.10
CA GLY A 135 -7.13 -3.25 17.14
C GLY A 135 -8.62 -3.52 16.87
N CYS A 136 -9.06 -3.36 15.63
CA CYS A 136 -10.43 -3.67 15.19
C CYS A 136 -10.76 -5.16 15.34
N LEU A 137 -9.88 -6.04 14.93
CA LEU A 137 -10.06 -7.49 15.05
C LEU A 137 -10.10 -7.92 16.52
N ALA A 138 -9.23 -7.37 17.37
CA ALA A 138 -9.25 -7.63 18.81
C ALA A 138 -10.57 -7.18 19.46
N TYR A 139 -11.09 -6.02 19.08
CA TYR A 139 -12.38 -5.52 19.54
C TYR A 139 -13.53 -6.42 19.10
N MET A 140 -13.56 -6.86 17.84
CA MET A 140 -14.57 -7.78 17.32
C MET A 140 -14.53 -9.14 18.04
N LEU A 141 -13.34 -9.67 18.29
CA LEU A 141 -13.15 -10.92 19.06
C LEU A 141 -13.69 -10.79 20.50
N TRP A 142 -13.43 -9.66 21.13
CA TRP A 142 -13.93 -9.39 22.48
C TRP A 142 -15.47 -9.29 22.56
N LEU A 143 -16.10 -8.80 21.48
CA LEU A 143 -17.55 -8.61 21.42
C LEU A 143 -18.31 -9.95 21.30
N SER A 144 -17.88 -10.81 20.37
CA SER A 144 -18.49 -12.13 20.15
C SER A 144 -17.56 -13.06 19.37
N GLY A 145 -17.06 -14.11 20.01
CA GLY A 145 -16.17 -15.08 19.35
C GLY A 145 -16.83 -15.82 18.18
N THR A 146 -18.15 -16.10 18.25
CA THR A 146 -18.87 -16.81 17.18
C THR A 146 -19.03 -15.96 15.92
N VAL A 147 -19.43 -14.68 16.08
CA VAL A 147 -19.57 -13.76 14.96
C VAL A 147 -18.18 -13.42 14.38
N PHE A 148 -17.18 -13.35 15.24
CA PHE A 148 -15.78 -13.15 14.82
C PHE A 148 -15.29 -14.30 13.94
N ALA A 149 -15.51 -15.56 14.34
CA ALA A 149 -15.09 -16.71 13.55
C ALA A 149 -15.74 -16.71 12.14
N PHE A 150 -17.02 -16.37 12.05
CA PHE A 150 -17.70 -16.20 10.77
C PHE A 150 -17.09 -15.07 9.93
N THR A 151 -16.87 -13.90 10.57
CA THR A 151 -16.33 -12.70 9.92
C THR A 151 -14.92 -12.95 9.38
N ILE A 152 -14.04 -13.54 10.21
CA ILE A 152 -12.66 -13.82 9.79
C ILE A 152 -12.59 -14.87 8.67
N GLY A 153 -13.44 -15.88 8.74
CA GLY A 153 -13.56 -16.89 7.68
C GLY A 153 -13.96 -16.27 6.33
N PHE A 154 -14.94 -15.37 6.35
CA PHE A 154 -15.36 -14.65 5.15
C PHE A 154 -14.28 -13.69 4.65
N LEU A 155 -13.60 -12.95 5.52
CA LEU A 155 -12.49 -12.05 5.17
C LEU A 155 -11.33 -12.83 4.54
N MET A 156 -10.94 -13.97 5.08
CA MET A 156 -9.89 -14.81 4.52
C MET A 156 -10.24 -15.32 3.11
N MET A 157 -11.49 -15.75 2.89
CA MET A 157 -11.98 -16.13 1.56
C MET A 157 -11.97 -14.92 0.61
N GLY A 158 -12.38 -13.75 1.11
CA GLY A 158 -12.38 -12.49 0.37
C GLY A 158 -10.98 -12.09 -0.08
N VAL A 159 -10.02 -12.08 0.84
CA VAL A 159 -8.60 -11.79 0.53
C VAL A 159 -8.06 -12.75 -0.52
N GLY A 160 -8.36 -14.06 -0.40
CA GLY A 160 -7.96 -15.06 -1.40
C GLY A 160 -8.53 -14.76 -2.79
N SER A 161 -9.79 -14.35 -2.89
CA SER A 161 -10.44 -14.02 -4.17
C SER A 161 -9.82 -12.75 -4.81
N VAL A 162 -9.55 -11.73 -4.01
CA VAL A 162 -8.89 -10.49 -4.47
C VAL A 162 -7.46 -10.77 -4.92
N GLN A 163 -6.73 -11.64 -4.21
CA GLN A 163 -5.36 -12.02 -4.57
C GLN A 163 -5.27 -12.68 -5.95
N ILE A 164 -6.27 -13.47 -6.34
CA ILE A 164 -6.34 -14.07 -7.68
C ILE A 164 -6.42 -12.98 -8.75
N LEU A 165 -7.23 -11.94 -8.53
CA LEU A 165 -7.36 -10.81 -9.46
C LEU A 165 -6.06 -9.99 -9.54
N ILE A 166 -5.45 -9.70 -8.39
CA ILE A 166 -4.17 -8.97 -8.32
C ILE A 166 -3.08 -9.75 -9.08
N SER A 167 -2.98 -11.07 -8.91
CA SER A 167 -2.00 -11.89 -9.63
C SER A 167 -2.17 -11.81 -11.16
N ARG A 168 -3.40 -11.67 -11.64
CA ARG A 168 -3.66 -11.43 -13.06
C ARG A 168 -3.23 -10.04 -13.52
N ALA A 169 -3.47 -9.02 -12.70
CA ALA A 169 -3.03 -7.66 -12.98
C ALA A 169 -1.49 -7.57 -13.06
N ASP A 170 -0.79 -8.23 -12.13
CA ASP A 170 0.67 -8.33 -12.11
C ASP A 170 1.24 -9.01 -13.35
N TYR A 171 0.54 -10.02 -13.87
CA TYR A 171 0.92 -10.64 -15.14
C TYR A 171 0.90 -9.63 -16.30
N PHE A 172 -0.18 -8.85 -16.44
CA PHE A 172 -0.26 -7.81 -17.47
C PHE A 172 0.77 -6.71 -17.24
N LEU A 173 1.05 -6.34 -16.00
CA LEU A 173 2.07 -5.36 -15.67
C LEU A 173 3.48 -5.82 -16.06
N LYS A 174 3.80 -7.11 -15.86
CA LYS A 174 5.07 -7.70 -16.31
C LYS A 174 5.20 -7.64 -17.84
N LEU A 175 4.12 -7.93 -18.57
CA LEU A 175 4.11 -7.79 -20.03
C LEU A 175 4.31 -6.33 -20.46
N ALA A 176 3.65 -5.38 -19.76
CA ALA A 176 3.82 -3.97 -20.04
C ALA A 176 5.25 -3.50 -19.80
N ARG A 177 5.92 -3.97 -18.73
CA ARG A 177 7.33 -3.67 -18.46
C ARG A 177 8.25 -4.19 -19.55
N SER A 178 8.03 -5.40 -20.03
CA SER A 178 8.80 -5.97 -21.15
C SER A 178 8.65 -5.14 -22.42
N GLU A 179 7.44 -4.67 -22.75
CA GLU A 179 7.23 -3.77 -23.90
C GLU A 179 7.81 -2.37 -23.68
N GLN A 180 7.90 -1.93 -22.42
CA GLN A 180 8.56 -0.67 -22.10
C GLN A 180 10.08 -0.74 -22.34
N ASP A 181 10.71 -1.88 -22.07
CA ASP A 181 12.13 -2.10 -22.40
C ASP A 181 12.35 -2.02 -23.92
N ASN A 182 11.44 -2.58 -24.73
CA ASN A 182 11.48 -2.44 -26.20
C ASN A 182 11.33 -0.96 -26.62
N LEU A 183 10.42 -0.22 -25.99
CA LEU A 183 10.25 1.21 -26.25
C LEU A 183 11.52 2.00 -25.91
N PHE A 184 12.21 1.69 -24.81
CA PHE A 184 13.49 2.32 -24.50
C PHE A 184 14.55 2.06 -25.57
N GLN A 185 14.61 0.84 -26.13
CA GLN A 185 15.50 0.54 -27.26
C GLN A 185 15.16 1.38 -28.48
N HIS A 186 13.87 1.54 -28.82
CA HIS A 186 13.44 2.40 -29.93
C HIS A 186 13.76 3.87 -29.66
N PHE A 187 13.58 4.38 -28.44
CA PHE A 187 13.97 5.75 -28.08
C PHE A 187 15.48 5.96 -28.18
N ARG A 188 16.27 4.96 -27.80
CA ARG A 188 17.71 4.98 -27.97
C ARG A 188 18.10 4.98 -29.46
N ALA A 189 17.44 4.17 -30.26
CA ALA A 189 17.64 4.17 -31.72
C ALA A 189 17.33 5.54 -32.37
N ILE A 190 16.32 6.27 -31.87
CA ILE A 190 16.02 7.64 -32.28
C ILE A 190 17.15 8.59 -31.87
N THR A 191 17.63 8.52 -30.62
CA THR A 191 18.67 9.45 -30.15
C THR A 191 20.01 9.21 -30.80
N ASP A 192 20.41 7.96 -30.98
CA ASP A 192 21.70 7.57 -31.57
C ASP A 192 21.69 7.69 -33.08
N GLY A 193 20.55 7.37 -33.74
CA GLY A 193 20.38 7.33 -35.19
C GLY A 193 19.59 8.52 -35.79
N VAL A 194 19.46 9.63 -35.08
CA VAL A 194 18.62 10.77 -35.50
C VAL A 194 19.02 11.36 -36.84
N LYS A 195 20.32 11.37 -37.18
CA LYS A 195 20.84 11.89 -38.45
C LYS A 195 20.40 11.01 -39.62
N GLU A 196 20.56 9.69 -39.49
CA GLU A 196 20.18 8.69 -40.47
C GLU A 196 18.66 8.69 -40.72
N LEU A 197 17.87 8.77 -39.68
CA LEU A 197 16.40 8.85 -39.75
C LEU A 197 15.94 10.16 -40.42
N LYS A 198 16.66 11.28 -40.22
CA LYS A 198 16.34 12.55 -40.88
C LYS A 198 16.70 12.54 -42.35
N LEU A 199 17.74 11.84 -42.74
CA LEU A 199 18.22 11.78 -44.16
C LEU A 199 17.36 10.85 -45.00
N ASN A 200 16.69 9.86 -44.43
CA ASN A 200 15.87 8.88 -45.17
C ASN A 200 14.42 8.90 -44.68
N ALA A 201 13.54 9.52 -45.49
CA ALA A 201 12.12 9.68 -45.12
C ALA A 201 11.36 8.34 -45.03
N THR A 202 11.65 7.40 -45.97
CA THR A 202 11.01 6.08 -45.99
C THR A 202 11.37 5.29 -44.73
N ARG A 203 12.67 5.16 -44.44
CA ARG A 203 13.15 4.44 -43.23
C ARG A 203 12.62 5.04 -41.93
N ARG A 204 12.50 6.37 -41.88
CA ARG A 204 11.89 7.05 -40.75
C ARG A 204 10.42 6.68 -40.60
N GLN A 205 9.66 6.63 -41.69
CA GLN A 205 8.25 6.28 -41.67
C GLN A 205 8.05 4.83 -41.27
N ASP A 206 8.81 3.91 -41.81
CA ASP A 206 8.74 2.47 -41.51
C ASP A 206 9.07 2.24 -40.04
N PHE A 207 10.17 2.80 -39.52
CA PHE A 207 10.52 2.73 -38.09
C PHE A 207 9.42 3.28 -37.22
N PHE A 208 8.80 4.42 -37.60
CA PHE A 208 7.72 5.00 -36.78
C PHE A 208 6.47 4.13 -36.75
N THR A 209 6.04 3.59 -37.89
CA THR A 209 4.78 2.85 -38.01
C THR A 209 4.92 1.38 -37.61
N GLU A 210 6.02 0.72 -38.00
CA GLU A 210 6.17 -0.73 -37.79
C GLU A 210 6.82 -1.07 -36.46
N ASP A 211 7.74 -0.25 -35.94
CA ASP A 211 8.47 -0.53 -34.71
C ASP A 211 7.90 0.26 -33.53
N LEU A 212 7.99 1.61 -33.61
CA LEU A 212 7.68 2.46 -32.47
C LEU A 212 6.19 2.46 -32.12
N GLN A 213 5.33 2.63 -33.12
CA GLN A 213 3.88 2.69 -32.93
C GLN A 213 3.33 1.35 -32.43
N VAL A 214 3.85 0.25 -32.94
CA VAL A 214 3.44 -1.11 -32.52
C VAL A 214 3.82 -1.37 -31.07
N SER A 215 5.07 -1.10 -30.68
CA SER A 215 5.53 -1.26 -29.29
C SER A 215 4.78 -0.34 -28.33
N ALA A 216 4.55 0.92 -28.71
CA ALA A 216 3.79 1.88 -27.92
C ALA A 216 2.32 1.44 -27.73
N ALA A 217 1.69 0.91 -28.78
CA ALA A 217 0.33 0.39 -28.70
C ALA A 217 0.24 -0.86 -27.81
N LYS A 218 1.21 -1.78 -27.91
CA LYS A 218 1.26 -2.96 -27.02
C LYS A 218 1.46 -2.55 -25.57
N SER A 219 2.42 -1.68 -25.28
CA SER A 219 2.66 -1.16 -23.92
C SER A 219 1.40 -0.52 -23.35
N ARG A 220 0.74 0.37 -24.11
CA ARG A 220 -0.54 0.98 -23.70
C ARG A 220 -1.60 -0.06 -23.39
N ASN A 221 -1.78 -1.05 -24.26
CA ASN A 221 -2.84 -2.06 -24.10
C ASN A 221 -2.59 -2.93 -22.86
N GLN A 222 -1.34 -3.34 -22.63
CA GLN A 222 -0.97 -4.14 -21.45
C GLN A 222 -1.10 -3.32 -20.15
N ASN A 223 -0.65 -2.06 -20.14
CA ASN A 223 -0.85 -1.16 -19.00
C ASN A 223 -2.33 -0.93 -18.72
N SER A 224 -3.15 -0.71 -19.74
CA SER A 224 -4.59 -0.53 -19.59
C SER A 224 -5.25 -1.78 -19.04
N ALA A 225 -4.86 -2.97 -19.50
CA ALA A 225 -5.37 -4.24 -18.98
C ALA A 225 -4.99 -4.44 -17.50
N ALA A 226 -3.75 -4.12 -17.13
CA ALA A 226 -3.30 -4.17 -15.74
C ALA A 226 -4.11 -3.23 -14.85
N LEU A 227 -4.20 -1.95 -15.20
CA LEU A 227 -4.93 -0.94 -14.43
C LEU A 227 -6.43 -1.25 -14.34
N PHE A 228 -7.04 -1.74 -15.43
CA PHE A 228 -8.42 -2.18 -15.41
C PHE A 228 -8.63 -3.34 -14.43
N THR A 229 -7.74 -4.35 -14.46
CA THR A 229 -7.83 -5.50 -13.54
C THR A 229 -7.62 -5.07 -12.09
N TYR A 230 -6.72 -4.12 -11.81
CA TYR A 230 -6.58 -3.55 -10.46
C TYR A 230 -7.85 -2.82 -10.01
N SER A 231 -8.45 -2.01 -10.88
CA SER A 231 -9.71 -1.30 -10.57
C SER A 231 -10.85 -2.28 -10.27
N VAL A 232 -10.95 -3.36 -11.04
CA VAL A 232 -11.92 -4.45 -10.76
C VAL A 232 -11.62 -5.13 -9.43
N SER A 233 -10.34 -5.38 -9.12
CA SER A 233 -9.94 -6.00 -7.84
C SER A 233 -10.32 -5.13 -6.64
N THR A 234 -10.11 -3.82 -6.72
CA THR A 234 -10.49 -2.86 -5.68
C THR A 234 -12.01 -2.80 -5.53
N GLY A 235 -12.74 -2.70 -6.64
CA GLY A 235 -14.21 -2.72 -6.63
C GLY A 235 -14.79 -4.02 -6.06
N TRP A 236 -14.19 -5.17 -6.41
CA TRP A 236 -14.54 -6.46 -5.86
C TRP A 236 -14.29 -6.54 -4.34
N GLY A 237 -13.13 -6.07 -3.88
CA GLY A 237 -12.82 -5.99 -2.46
C GLY A 237 -13.85 -5.16 -1.68
N ASN A 238 -14.24 -3.99 -2.21
CA ASN A 238 -15.27 -3.16 -1.60
C ASN A 238 -16.64 -3.86 -1.56
N LEU A 239 -17.03 -4.52 -2.64
CA LEU A 239 -18.27 -5.28 -2.70
C LEU A 239 -18.31 -6.39 -1.65
N LEU A 240 -17.20 -7.10 -1.43
CA LEU A 240 -17.11 -8.14 -0.42
C LEU A 240 -17.35 -7.59 1.00
N PHE A 241 -16.88 -6.40 1.33
CA PHE A 241 -17.20 -5.75 2.61
C PHE A 241 -18.71 -5.47 2.74
N PHE A 242 -19.35 -4.95 1.70
CA PHE A 242 -20.82 -4.74 1.72
C PHE A 242 -21.60 -6.05 1.82
N ILE A 243 -21.15 -7.10 1.12
CA ILE A 243 -21.75 -8.44 1.25
C ILE A 243 -21.60 -8.96 2.68
N LEU A 244 -20.43 -8.84 3.29
CA LEU A 244 -20.20 -9.24 4.67
C LEU A 244 -21.10 -8.49 5.64
N ILE A 245 -21.22 -7.18 5.51
CA ILE A 245 -22.11 -6.35 6.32
C ILE A 245 -23.58 -6.80 6.12
N GLY A 246 -23.99 -7.04 4.89
CA GLY A 246 -25.33 -7.56 4.58
C GLY A 246 -25.60 -8.93 5.19
N LEU A 247 -24.65 -9.85 5.10
CA LEU A 247 -24.74 -11.16 5.74
C LEU A 247 -24.87 -11.06 7.26
N LEU A 248 -24.08 -10.20 7.89
CA LEU A 248 -24.13 -9.95 9.33
C LEU A 248 -25.47 -9.36 9.76
N LEU A 249 -26.06 -8.47 8.98
CA LEU A 249 -27.30 -7.80 9.34
C LEU A 249 -28.54 -8.67 9.07
N PHE A 250 -28.57 -9.36 7.94
CA PHE A 250 -29.80 -10.03 7.48
C PHE A 250 -29.78 -11.56 7.66
N THR A 251 -28.60 -12.19 7.61
CA THR A 251 -28.51 -13.65 7.59
C THR A 251 -28.12 -14.21 8.95
N VAL A 252 -27.08 -13.68 9.57
CA VAL A 252 -26.56 -14.21 10.85
C VAL A 252 -27.58 -14.16 11.99
N PRO A 253 -28.46 -13.13 12.14
CA PRO A 253 -29.47 -13.09 13.19
C PRO A 253 -30.57 -14.15 13.04
N GLN A 254 -30.72 -14.75 11.88
CA GLN A 254 -31.69 -15.85 11.67
C GLN A 254 -31.22 -17.17 12.26
N PHE A 255 -29.90 -17.36 12.43
CA PHE A 255 -29.29 -18.59 12.93
C PHE A 255 -28.80 -18.47 14.35
N ILE A 256 -28.42 -17.25 14.79
CA ILE A 256 -27.82 -16.99 16.09
C ILE A 256 -28.51 -15.77 16.71
N SER A 257 -29.00 -15.89 17.94
CA SER A 257 -29.53 -14.75 18.67
C SER A 257 -28.40 -13.82 19.11
N ILE A 258 -28.26 -12.68 18.44
CA ILE A 258 -27.21 -11.68 18.69
C ILE A 258 -27.89 -10.39 19.13
N ALA A 259 -27.34 -9.75 20.17
CA ALA A 259 -27.82 -8.44 20.59
C ALA A 259 -27.63 -7.40 19.47
N PRO A 260 -28.64 -6.53 19.20
CA PRO A 260 -28.51 -5.49 18.17
C PRO A 260 -27.29 -4.57 18.34
N SER A 261 -26.87 -4.34 19.60
CA SER A 261 -25.66 -3.57 19.91
C SER A 261 -24.38 -4.23 19.44
N VAL A 262 -24.31 -5.55 19.40
CA VAL A 262 -23.18 -6.31 18.87
C VAL A 262 -23.14 -6.19 17.35
N LEU A 263 -24.29 -6.31 16.67
CA LEU A 263 -24.36 -6.16 15.20
C LEU A 263 -23.96 -4.76 14.76
N SER A 264 -24.46 -3.71 15.42
CA SER A 264 -24.09 -2.34 15.10
C SER A 264 -22.59 -2.10 15.31
N ALA A 265 -22.00 -2.67 16.35
CA ALA A 265 -20.57 -2.60 16.61
C ALA A 265 -19.75 -3.25 15.48
N TYR A 266 -20.17 -4.43 15.01
CA TYR A 266 -19.52 -5.12 13.88
C TYR A 266 -19.60 -4.30 12.60
N VAL A 267 -20.77 -3.75 12.26
CA VAL A 267 -20.95 -2.92 11.06
C VAL A 267 -20.06 -1.69 11.11
N LEU A 268 -20.04 -0.96 12.23
CA LEU A 268 -19.20 0.22 12.42
C LEU A 268 -17.70 -0.13 12.30
N THR A 269 -17.29 -1.23 12.93
CA THR A 269 -15.89 -1.67 12.92
C THR A 269 -15.45 -2.09 11.51
N LEU A 270 -16.28 -2.85 10.78
CA LEU A 270 -15.99 -3.25 9.41
C LEU A 270 -15.91 -2.04 8.48
N THR A 271 -16.85 -1.10 8.60
CA THR A 271 -16.83 0.14 7.80
C THR A 271 -15.56 0.96 8.06
N TYR A 272 -15.14 1.05 9.31
CA TYR A 272 -13.89 1.74 9.67
C TYR A 272 -12.64 1.00 9.15
N MET A 273 -12.64 -0.32 9.19
CA MET A 273 -11.51 -1.16 8.77
C MET A 273 -11.31 -1.15 7.24
N MET A 274 -12.32 -0.78 6.47
CA MET A 274 -12.29 -0.78 5.00
C MET A 274 -11.17 0.10 4.46
N LEU A 275 -11.01 1.33 4.98
CA LEU A 275 -9.98 2.27 4.54
C LEU A 275 -8.54 1.78 4.80
N PRO A 276 -8.17 1.33 6.02
CA PRO A 276 -6.86 0.73 6.27
C PRO A 276 -6.54 -0.47 5.40
N MET A 277 -7.53 -1.35 5.13
CA MET A 277 -7.31 -2.50 4.25
C MET A 277 -7.05 -2.08 2.81
N GLN A 278 -7.79 -1.12 2.27
CA GLN A 278 -7.53 -0.56 0.95
C GLN A 278 -6.15 0.09 0.88
N SER A 279 -5.80 0.90 1.87
CA SER A 279 -4.50 1.55 1.97
C SER A 279 -3.33 0.57 1.92
N ILE A 280 -3.44 -0.58 2.59
CA ILE A 280 -2.42 -1.64 2.53
C ILE A 280 -2.34 -2.23 1.12
N LEU A 281 -3.48 -2.56 0.50
CA LEU A 281 -3.51 -3.14 -0.85
C LEU A 281 -2.88 -2.18 -1.88
N ASP A 282 -3.23 -0.90 -1.84
CA ASP A 282 -2.70 0.11 -2.76
C ASP A 282 -1.18 0.29 -2.60
N LYS A 283 -0.68 0.26 -1.36
CA LYS A 283 0.75 0.40 -1.09
C LYS A 283 1.55 -0.85 -1.44
N LEU A 284 0.98 -2.04 -1.25
CA LEU A 284 1.62 -3.29 -1.67
C LEU A 284 1.77 -3.39 -3.19
N GLN A 285 0.89 -2.75 -3.96
CA GLN A 285 1.00 -2.70 -5.42
C GLN A 285 2.11 -1.75 -5.89
N GLN A 286 2.52 -0.79 -5.05
CA GLN A 286 3.59 0.16 -5.34
C GLN A 286 4.99 -0.38 -4.96
N LEU A 287 5.05 -1.47 -4.21
CA LEU A 287 6.28 -2.15 -3.78
C LEU A 287 6.75 -3.17 -4.81
#